data_ad8aee32a118ddcf942346213606c013
#
_entry.id   ad8aee32a118ddcf942346213606c013
#
_cell.length_a   1.000
_cell.length_b   1.000
_cell.length_c   1.000
_cell.angle_alpha   90.00
_cell.angle_beta   90.00
_cell.angle_gamma   90.00
#
_symmetry.space_group_name_H-M   'P 1'
#
loop_
_entity.id
_entity.type
_entity.pdbx_description
1 polymer ?
#
loop_
_entity_poly.entity_id
_entity_poly.type
_entity_poly.pdbx_seq_one_letter_code
_entity_poly.pdbx_strand_id
1 'polypeptide(L)'
;MNNSGGIKMNTLKSKYPDPGSLHILCQNRFSICTFAEIILNLNFPFFIAKRYFFSRKSQRAINIVSLISMLGVLIGTGALIVVLSVFNGFESLVISLYNSFDPDIKITVVEGKSFVPDSALTGAIRHLDGVSAVSMALEENALVKYHDKQYIATIKGVDDAFTRVSGIDTMMVDGRQADTTGREKFELTSGDTDFAVVGGGIAYNLQLNMGDFFSQLDIYAPRKDAGSLNHPEEAFNRRFISPSGVFAIQQEFDSKYILVPLRFARDMLEDENEVTSIEVGLVPGADAGAIQEKLKVIAGDKFKVQSRYEQHALIYRIMKSEKWAVFLILAFILLIATFNVVGSLTMLIIEKQKDIAILFSMGADTVLIRKIFFSEGLMITVIGAVLGLLTGAVICLVQQHFGLIRLGNSGSFVIDAYPVTMKAADYLYVFVTVFLIGSFAAWYPAKKMVERKINLDAVRVDE
;
A
#
# COMPACT_ATOMS: atom_id res chain seq x y z
N MET A 1 -24.02 7.63 95.54
CA MET A 1 -23.38 8.77 94.84
C MET A 1 -22.97 8.36 93.45
N ASN A 2 -23.56 9.04 92.50
CA ASN A 2 -23.47 8.85 91.05
C ASN A 2 -22.02 8.90 90.52
N ASN A 3 -21.76 8.05 89.57
CA ASN A 3 -20.95 8.47 88.42
C ASN A 3 -21.28 7.61 87.18
N SER A 4 -21.98 8.18 86.26
CA SER A 4 -22.31 7.71 84.95
C SER A 4 -21.17 7.93 84.00
N GLY A 5 -20.49 6.86 83.55
CA GLY A 5 -19.49 6.91 82.49
C GLY A 5 -20.11 6.68 81.13
N GLY A 6 -20.29 7.77 80.37
CA GLY A 6 -20.78 7.71 78.98
C GLY A 6 -19.70 7.18 78.00
N ILE A 7 -20.03 6.15 77.30
CA ILE A 7 -19.20 5.58 76.20
C ILE A 7 -19.36 6.48 74.97
N LYS A 8 -18.29 7.17 74.55
CA LYS A 8 -18.24 7.87 73.28
C LYS A 8 -18.17 6.89 72.11
N MET A 9 -19.23 6.81 71.33
CA MET A 9 -19.23 6.16 70.00
C MET A 9 -18.39 6.97 69.01
N ASN A 10 -17.23 6.48 68.69
CA ASN A 10 -16.41 6.99 67.58
C ASN A 10 -17.01 6.50 66.27
N THR A 11 -17.62 7.42 65.51
CA THR A 11 -18.14 7.20 64.17
C THR A 11 -16.97 7.01 63.20
N LEU A 12 -16.81 5.80 62.70
CA LEU A 12 -16.03 5.47 61.49
C LEU A 12 -16.65 6.20 60.29
N LYS A 13 -16.08 7.32 59.87
CA LYS A 13 -16.42 7.99 58.61
C LYS A 13 -16.05 7.06 57.45
N SER A 14 -17.07 6.69 56.71
CA SER A 14 -17.04 5.98 55.44
C SER A 14 -16.02 6.63 54.46
N LYS A 15 -15.21 5.78 53.88
CA LYS A 15 -14.13 6.14 52.93
C LYS A 15 -14.65 6.34 51.49
N TYR A 16 -15.93 6.60 51.31
CA TYR A 16 -16.52 6.90 50.00
C TYR A 16 -17.00 8.35 49.96
N PRO A 17 -16.56 9.12 48.96
CA PRO A 17 -17.09 10.48 48.79
C PRO A 17 -18.56 10.44 48.39
N ASP A 18 -19.32 11.38 48.98
CA ASP A 18 -20.76 11.58 48.78
C ASP A 18 -21.11 11.71 47.28
N PRO A 19 -22.13 11.03 46.77
CA PRO A 19 -22.55 11.16 45.36
C PRO A 19 -22.88 12.59 44.91
N GLY A 20 -23.20 13.50 45.84
CA GLY A 20 -23.48 14.88 45.57
C GLY A 20 -22.27 15.77 45.25
N SER A 21 -21.07 15.39 45.71
CA SER A 21 -19.84 16.15 45.44
C SER A 21 -19.22 15.89 44.03
N LEU A 22 -19.59 14.79 43.37
CA LEU A 22 -19.17 14.48 42.00
C LEU A 22 -19.98 15.28 40.94
N HIS A 23 -21.18 15.76 41.29
CA HIS A 23 -22.01 16.55 40.36
C HIS A 23 -21.52 18.00 40.12
N ILE A 24 -20.82 18.57 41.09
CA ILE A 24 -20.34 19.96 41.04
C ILE A 24 -19.02 20.11 40.25
N LEU A 25 -18.20 19.02 40.14
CA LEU A 25 -16.95 19.03 39.38
C LEU A 25 -17.12 18.69 37.89
N CYS A 26 -18.31 18.22 37.48
CA CYS A 26 -18.61 17.81 36.10
C CYS A 26 -19.13 18.88 35.17
N GLN A 27 -19.42 20.09 35.65
CA GLN A 27 -20.09 21.14 34.84
C GLN A 27 -19.15 21.81 33.80
N ASN A 28 -17.84 21.55 33.80
CA ASN A 28 -16.88 22.16 32.86
C ASN A 28 -16.03 21.18 32.02
N ARG A 29 -16.35 19.87 32.02
CA ARG A 29 -15.66 18.87 31.16
C ARG A 29 -16.63 17.86 30.58
N PHE A 30 -17.47 18.29 29.64
CA PHE A 30 -18.56 17.52 29.03
C PHE A 30 -18.10 16.28 28.20
N SER A 31 -16.79 16.07 27.97
CA SER A 31 -16.30 14.98 27.11
C SER A 31 -15.68 13.79 27.86
N ILE A 32 -15.13 13.99 29.05
CA ILE A 32 -14.41 12.92 29.76
C ILE A 32 -15.31 12.17 30.75
N CYS A 33 -16.28 12.86 31.37
CA CYS A 33 -17.24 12.21 32.28
C CYS A 33 -18.18 11.26 31.57
N THR A 34 -18.60 11.56 30.33
CA THR A 34 -19.45 10.65 29.53
C THR A 34 -18.74 9.34 29.18
N PHE A 35 -17.43 9.38 28.92
CA PHE A 35 -16.62 8.18 28.66
C PHE A 35 -16.42 7.34 29.94
N ALA A 36 -16.17 7.98 31.08
CA ALA A 36 -16.01 7.30 32.37
C ALA A 36 -17.33 6.70 32.89
N GLU A 37 -18.48 7.37 32.72
CA GLU A 37 -19.80 6.79 33.03
C GLU A 37 -20.18 5.63 32.12
N ILE A 38 -19.79 5.67 30.84
CA ILE A 38 -19.96 4.56 29.90
C ILE A 38 -19.12 3.34 30.34
N ILE A 39 -17.88 3.56 30.79
CA ILE A 39 -16.99 2.48 31.26
C ILE A 39 -17.46 1.88 32.59
N LEU A 40 -17.92 2.70 33.53
CA LEU A 40 -18.45 2.23 34.83
C LEU A 40 -19.79 1.50 34.68
N ASN A 41 -20.63 1.90 33.74
CA ASN A 41 -21.90 1.22 33.42
C ASN A 41 -21.73 -0.03 32.56
N LEU A 42 -20.56 -0.26 31.92
CA LEU A 42 -20.26 -1.46 31.15
C LEU A 42 -19.86 -2.67 32.00
N ASN A 43 -19.49 -2.49 33.27
CA ASN A 43 -18.95 -3.58 34.09
C ASN A 43 -19.97 -4.70 34.35
N PHE A 44 -21.23 -4.38 34.67
CA PHE A 44 -22.23 -5.39 34.95
C PHE A 44 -22.76 -6.13 33.69
N PRO A 45 -23.18 -5.42 32.61
CA PRO A 45 -23.55 -6.07 31.36
C PRO A 45 -22.42 -6.93 30.77
N PHE A 46 -21.20 -6.40 30.76
CA PHE A 46 -20.03 -7.12 30.27
C PHE A 46 -19.68 -8.37 31.12
N PHE A 47 -19.83 -8.28 32.45
CA PHE A 47 -19.61 -9.42 33.33
C PHE A 47 -20.60 -10.56 33.03
N ILE A 48 -21.87 -10.23 32.83
CA ILE A 48 -22.90 -11.22 32.48
C ILE A 48 -22.65 -11.80 31.09
N ALA A 49 -22.34 -10.93 30.10
CA ALA A 49 -22.02 -11.35 28.73
C ALA A 49 -20.81 -12.30 28.70
N LYS A 50 -19.76 -11.99 29.44
CA LYS A 50 -18.58 -12.87 29.58
C LYS A 50 -18.94 -14.23 30.17
N ARG A 51 -19.79 -14.22 31.17
CA ARG A 51 -20.24 -15.48 31.82
C ARG A 51 -21.12 -16.32 30.90
N TYR A 52 -21.96 -15.71 30.06
CA TYR A 52 -22.76 -16.42 29.06
C TYR A 52 -21.86 -17.01 27.98
N PHE A 53 -20.92 -16.26 27.48
CA PHE A 53 -19.98 -16.69 26.44
C PHE A 53 -19.11 -17.90 26.88
N PHE A 54 -18.61 -17.91 28.12
CA PHE A 54 -17.71 -18.95 28.65
C PHE A 54 -18.45 -20.07 29.46
N SER A 55 -19.77 -20.05 29.52
CA SER A 55 -20.53 -21.04 30.33
C SER A 55 -20.54 -22.41 29.67
N ARG A 56 -19.97 -23.40 30.38
CA ARG A 56 -19.86 -24.81 29.92
C ARG A 56 -21.13 -25.65 30.13
N LYS A 57 -22.12 -25.21 30.94
CA LYS A 57 -23.16 -26.08 31.48
C LYS A 57 -24.51 -26.09 30.77
N SER A 58 -24.76 -25.24 29.77
CA SER A 58 -26.06 -25.19 29.10
C SER A 58 -25.89 -25.05 27.59
N GLN A 59 -26.38 -26.06 26.86
CA GLN A 59 -26.69 -26.03 25.44
C GLN A 59 -25.51 -25.90 24.45
N ARG A 60 -25.02 -27.07 24.02
CA ARG A 60 -23.99 -27.23 22.98
C ARG A 60 -24.33 -26.47 21.68
N ALA A 61 -25.62 -26.35 21.34
CA ALA A 61 -26.06 -25.70 20.10
C ALA A 61 -25.74 -24.21 20.05
N ILE A 62 -25.93 -23.43 21.14
CA ILE A 62 -25.65 -21.99 21.17
C ILE A 62 -24.17 -21.72 21.04
N ASN A 63 -23.35 -22.47 21.79
CA ASN A 63 -21.88 -22.26 21.70
C ASN A 63 -21.35 -22.57 20.31
N ILE A 64 -21.93 -23.53 19.59
CA ILE A 64 -21.58 -23.85 18.21
C ILE A 64 -21.94 -22.68 17.26
N VAL A 65 -23.16 -22.13 17.38
CA VAL A 65 -23.61 -21.02 16.53
C VAL A 65 -22.78 -19.75 16.78
N SER A 66 -22.49 -19.43 18.03
CA SER A 66 -21.61 -18.30 18.39
C SER A 66 -20.17 -18.52 17.90
N LEU A 67 -19.67 -19.77 17.99
CA LEU A 67 -18.36 -20.15 17.48
C LEU A 67 -18.29 -19.99 15.94
N ILE A 68 -19.32 -20.45 15.22
CA ILE A 68 -19.41 -20.28 13.75
C ILE A 68 -19.40 -18.79 13.37
N SER A 69 -20.16 -17.97 14.11
CA SER A 69 -20.19 -16.53 13.89
C SER A 69 -18.83 -15.88 14.15
N MET A 70 -18.15 -16.26 15.22
CA MET A 70 -16.80 -15.80 15.53
C MET A 70 -15.78 -16.24 14.46
N LEU A 71 -15.87 -17.50 13.98
CA LEU A 71 -15.03 -17.99 12.88
C LEU A 71 -15.28 -17.22 11.58
N GLY A 72 -16.52 -16.88 11.28
CA GLY A 72 -16.86 -16.04 10.12
C GLY A 72 -16.18 -14.67 10.17
N VAL A 73 -16.22 -14.00 11.33
CA VAL A 73 -15.52 -12.73 11.54
C VAL A 73 -13.99 -12.91 11.47
N LEU A 74 -13.47 -13.99 12.09
CA LEU A 74 -12.04 -14.32 12.07
C LEU A 74 -11.53 -14.49 10.63
N ILE A 75 -12.20 -15.32 9.84
CA ILE A 75 -11.81 -15.61 8.45
C ILE A 75 -11.92 -14.34 7.61
N GLY A 76 -13.02 -13.58 7.73
CA GLY A 76 -13.21 -12.34 6.98
C GLY A 76 -12.14 -11.28 7.33
N THR A 77 -11.83 -11.12 8.61
CA THR A 77 -10.78 -10.20 9.07
C THR A 77 -9.40 -10.65 8.63
N GLY A 78 -9.10 -11.94 8.76
CA GLY A 78 -7.84 -12.53 8.32
C GLY A 78 -7.63 -12.38 6.82
N ALA A 79 -8.66 -12.65 6.03
CA ALA A 79 -8.63 -12.49 4.58
C ALA A 79 -8.37 -11.02 4.19
N LEU A 80 -9.04 -10.05 4.86
CA LEU A 80 -8.82 -8.61 4.64
C LEU A 80 -7.35 -8.24 4.84
N ILE A 81 -6.72 -8.67 5.93
CA ILE A 81 -5.31 -8.37 6.22
C ILE A 81 -4.37 -9.03 5.20
N VAL A 82 -4.60 -10.30 4.89
CA VAL A 82 -3.75 -11.02 3.93
C VAL A 82 -3.81 -10.34 2.56
N VAL A 83 -5.01 -10.06 2.04
CA VAL A 83 -5.16 -9.45 0.72
C VAL A 83 -4.57 -8.04 0.67
N LEU A 84 -4.81 -7.20 1.70
CA LEU A 84 -4.22 -5.86 1.76
C LEU A 84 -2.69 -5.91 1.88
N SER A 85 -2.14 -6.85 2.64
CA SER A 85 -0.69 -7.01 2.79
C SER A 85 -0.02 -7.49 1.50
N VAL A 86 -0.67 -8.38 0.76
CA VAL A 86 -0.25 -8.82 -0.58
C VAL A 86 -0.30 -7.64 -1.55
N PHE A 87 -1.38 -6.85 -1.52
CA PHE A 87 -1.52 -5.68 -2.37
C PHE A 87 -0.42 -4.63 -2.10
N ASN A 88 -0.12 -4.37 -0.84
CA ASN A 88 0.98 -3.49 -0.45
C ASN A 88 2.34 -4.04 -0.90
N GLY A 89 2.53 -5.35 -0.84
CA GLY A 89 3.75 -6.00 -1.30
C GLY A 89 3.94 -5.81 -2.79
N PHE A 90 2.87 -6.00 -3.57
CA PHE A 90 2.89 -5.77 -5.00
C PHE A 90 3.10 -4.29 -5.35
N GLU A 91 2.41 -3.37 -4.65
CA GLU A 91 2.65 -1.93 -4.77
C GLU A 91 4.12 -1.58 -4.56
N SER A 92 4.71 -2.09 -3.48
CA SER A 92 6.12 -1.86 -3.13
C SER A 92 7.08 -2.42 -4.19
N LEU A 93 6.77 -3.59 -4.73
CA LEU A 93 7.53 -4.21 -5.81
C LEU A 93 7.50 -3.34 -7.08
N VAL A 94 6.31 -2.97 -7.54
CA VAL A 94 6.16 -2.13 -8.74
C VAL A 94 6.96 -0.84 -8.56
N ILE A 95 6.81 -0.17 -7.42
CA ILE A 95 7.57 1.05 -7.11
C ILE A 95 9.08 0.80 -7.15
N SER A 96 9.58 -0.32 -6.63
CA SER A 96 11.02 -0.61 -6.63
C SER A 96 11.56 -0.84 -8.05
N LEU A 97 10.78 -1.47 -8.93
CA LEU A 97 11.16 -1.67 -10.33
C LEU A 97 11.24 -0.34 -11.09
N TYR A 98 10.26 0.54 -10.92
CA TYR A 98 10.32 1.88 -11.51
C TYR A 98 11.50 2.69 -10.97
N ASN A 99 11.82 2.55 -9.68
CA ASN A 99 12.96 3.23 -9.05
C ASN A 99 14.31 2.83 -9.64
N SER A 100 14.40 1.66 -10.27
CA SER A 100 15.65 1.18 -10.88
C SER A 100 15.98 1.85 -12.22
N PHE A 101 14.99 2.47 -12.87
CA PHE A 101 15.18 3.14 -14.16
C PHE A 101 14.95 4.65 -14.08
N ASP A 102 13.91 5.08 -13.35
CA ASP A 102 13.51 6.49 -13.29
C ASP A 102 14.27 7.25 -12.20
N PRO A 103 14.66 8.52 -12.50
CA PRO A 103 15.31 9.40 -11.52
C PRO A 103 14.35 9.78 -10.39
N ASP A 104 14.88 10.24 -9.26
CA ASP A 104 14.07 10.78 -8.17
C ASP A 104 13.26 12.00 -8.60
N ILE A 105 13.88 12.87 -9.39
CA ILE A 105 13.24 14.05 -9.99
C ILE A 105 13.66 14.17 -11.45
N LYS A 106 12.70 14.36 -12.35
CA LYS A 106 12.89 14.58 -13.78
C LYS A 106 12.46 15.99 -14.12
N ILE A 107 13.33 16.74 -14.81
CA ILE A 107 13.08 18.11 -15.28
C ILE A 107 13.01 18.07 -16.79
N THR A 108 11.88 18.47 -17.36
CA THR A 108 11.60 18.52 -18.80
C THR A 108 11.09 19.90 -19.17
N VAL A 109 11.17 20.27 -20.43
CA VAL A 109 10.58 21.53 -20.94
C VAL A 109 9.05 21.38 -21.01
N VAL A 110 8.32 22.49 -20.77
CA VAL A 110 6.85 22.52 -20.88
C VAL A 110 6.40 22.52 -22.34
N GLU A 111 7.09 23.27 -23.19
CA GLU A 111 6.82 23.36 -24.62
C GLU A 111 8.03 22.88 -25.43
N GLY A 112 7.80 21.98 -26.39
CA GLY A 112 8.86 21.36 -27.18
C GLY A 112 9.21 19.95 -26.68
N LYS A 113 10.20 19.33 -27.35
CA LYS A 113 10.71 17.98 -26.99
C LYS A 113 12.08 18.04 -26.31
N SER A 114 12.89 19.01 -26.68
CA SER A 114 14.27 19.14 -26.25
C SER A 114 14.61 20.60 -25.94
N PHE A 115 15.68 20.81 -25.20
CA PHE A 115 16.18 22.13 -24.82
C PHE A 115 17.70 22.10 -24.62
N VAL A 116 18.35 23.25 -24.76
CA VAL A 116 19.77 23.41 -24.42
C VAL A 116 19.87 23.69 -22.91
N PRO A 117 20.53 22.82 -22.15
CA PRO A 117 20.65 23.03 -20.70
C PRO A 117 21.57 24.22 -20.41
N ASP A 118 21.07 25.18 -19.63
CA ASP A 118 21.87 26.27 -19.13
C ASP A 118 22.87 25.79 -18.07
N SER A 119 24.13 26.19 -18.20
CA SER A 119 25.18 25.87 -17.22
C SER A 119 24.89 26.46 -15.83
N ALA A 120 24.22 27.61 -15.76
CA ALA A 120 23.79 28.22 -14.51
C ALA A 120 22.69 27.36 -13.82
N LEU A 121 21.70 26.88 -14.59
CA LEU A 121 20.64 26.01 -14.11
C LEU A 121 21.22 24.67 -13.58
N THR A 122 22.05 24.02 -14.40
CA THR A 122 22.65 22.73 -14.03
C THR A 122 23.61 22.86 -12.84
N GLY A 123 24.35 23.98 -12.75
CA GLY A 123 25.18 24.32 -11.61
C GLY A 123 24.37 24.51 -10.33
N ALA A 124 23.29 25.28 -10.38
CA ALA A 124 22.40 25.49 -9.24
C ALA A 124 21.77 24.19 -8.73
N ILE A 125 21.36 23.28 -9.65
CA ILE A 125 20.80 21.98 -9.28
C ILE A 125 21.86 21.11 -8.59
N ARG A 126 23.10 21.05 -9.12
CA ARG A 126 24.18 20.23 -8.54
C ARG A 126 24.59 20.64 -7.14
N HIS A 127 24.50 21.93 -6.83
CA HIS A 127 24.87 22.46 -5.52
C HIS A 127 23.73 22.50 -4.50
N LEU A 128 22.55 21.99 -4.87
CA LEU A 128 21.41 21.95 -3.96
C LEU A 128 21.59 20.83 -2.92
N ASP A 129 21.44 21.19 -1.65
CA ASP A 129 21.51 20.23 -0.53
C ASP A 129 20.49 19.10 -0.72
N GLY A 130 20.95 17.84 -0.64
CA GLY A 130 20.15 16.63 -0.81
C GLY A 130 20.19 16.07 -2.23
N VAL A 131 20.84 16.70 -3.21
CA VAL A 131 21.10 16.15 -4.53
C VAL A 131 22.38 15.32 -4.49
N SER A 132 22.33 14.07 -4.99
CA SER A 132 23.46 13.14 -5.05
C SER A 132 24.17 13.20 -6.41
N ALA A 133 23.39 13.26 -7.48
CA ALA A 133 23.89 13.29 -8.85
C ALA A 133 22.91 13.99 -9.79
N VAL A 134 23.42 14.51 -10.90
CA VAL A 134 22.63 15.10 -11.99
C VAL A 134 23.12 14.49 -13.28
N SER A 135 22.20 13.88 -14.04
CA SER A 135 22.44 13.28 -15.35
C SER A 135 21.63 14.01 -16.42
N MET A 136 22.14 14.02 -17.62
CA MET A 136 21.47 14.57 -18.80
C MET A 136 21.03 13.42 -19.70
N ALA A 137 19.77 13.47 -20.19
CA ALA A 137 19.25 12.46 -21.09
C ALA A 137 18.70 13.08 -22.37
N LEU A 138 18.91 12.40 -23.49
CA LEU A 138 18.37 12.72 -24.80
C LEU A 138 17.62 11.50 -25.32
N GLU A 139 16.29 11.61 -25.43
CA GLU A 139 15.42 10.50 -25.83
C GLU A 139 14.75 10.78 -27.18
N GLU A 140 14.82 9.82 -28.12
CA GLU A 140 14.10 9.89 -29.37
C GLU A 140 13.71 8.47 -29.83
N ASN A 141 12.57 8.36 -30.52
CA ASN A 141 12.11 7.11 -31.11
C ASN A 141 12.86 6.81 -32.40
N ALA A 142 13.35 5.60 -32.53
CA ALA A 142 14.10 5.16 -33.69
C ALA A 142 13.67 3.74 -34.10
N LEU A 143 13.84 3.44 -35.40
CA LEU A 143 13.74 2.10 -35.89
C LEU A 143 15.11 1.43 -35.73
N VAL A 144 15.14 0.32 -35.01
CA VAL A 144 16.34 -0.48 -34.78
C VAL A 144 16.26 -1.75 -35.59
N LYS A 145 17.32 -2.06 -36.31
CA LYS A 145 17.42 -3.28 -37.11
C LYS A 145 18.62 -4.10 -36.66
N TYR A 146 18.42 -5.41 -36.60
CA TYR A 146 19.45 -6.40 -36.33
C TYR A 146 19.24 -7.61 -37.25
N HIS A 147 20.15 -7.84 -38.18
CA HIS A 147 19.97 -8.78 -39.31
C HIS A 147 18.65 -8.49 -40.06
N ASP A 148 17.77 -9.47 -40.14
CA ASP A 148 16.46 -9.37 -40.81
C ASP A 148 15.32 -8.91 -39.88
N LYS A 149 15.62 -8.70 -38.58
CA LYS A 149 14.64 -8.26 -37.60
C LYS A 149 14.67 -6.76 -37.43
N GLN A 150 13.50 -6.17 -37.15
CA GLN A 150 13.37 -4.75 -36.90
C GLN A 150 12.40 -4.49 -35.75
N TYR A 151 12.66 -3.43 -35.00
CA TYR A 151 11.86 -3.05 -33.85
C TYR A 151 11.91 -1.52 -33.66
N ILE A 152 10.78 -0.91 -33.26
CA ILE A 152 10.74 0.52 -32.90
C ILE A 152 11.05 0.64 -31.42
N ALA A 153 12.13 1.31 -31.08
CA ALA A 153 12.59 1.54 -29.73
C ALA A 153 12.83 3.02 -29.46
N THR A 154 12.81 3.41 -28.20
CA THR A 154 13.29 4.73 -27.75
C THR A 154 14.77 4.62 -27.44
N ILE A 155 15.59 5.34 -28.19
CA ILE A 155 17.00 5.49 -27.89
C ILE A 155 17.14 6.56 -26.82
N LYS A 156 17.72 6.18 -25.68
CA LYS A 156 17.99 7.09 -24.56
C LYS A 156 19.51 7.27 -24.43
N GLY A 157 19.99 8.42 -24.90
CA GLY A 157 21.39 8.83 -24.70
C GLY A 157 21.56 9.36 -23.28
N VAL A 158 22.52 8.82 -22.53
CA VAL A 158 22.76 9.18 -21.13
C VAL A 158 24.25 9.47 -20.90
N ASP A 159 24.54 10.29 -19.90
CA ASP A 159 25.90 10.59 -19.47
C ASP A 159 26.40 9.60 -18.40
N ASP A 160 27.67 9.72 -18.02
CA ASP A 160 28.33 8.84 -17.04
C ASP A 160 27.73 8.95 -15.62
N ALA A 161 26.94 10.00 -15.36
CA ALA A 161 26.28 10.18 -14.08
C ALA A 161 25.00 9.36 -13.96
N PHE A 162 24.49 8.80 -15.06
CA PHE A 162 23.20 8.10 -15.12
C PHE A 162 23.11 6.94 -14.13
N THR A 163 24.18 6.12 -13.99
CA THR A 163 24.20 5.00 -13.02
C THR A 163 24.13 5.44 -11.56
N ARG A 164 24.47 6.70 -11.27
CA ARG A 164 24.32 7.28 -9.92
C ARG A 164 22.93 7.86 -9.66
N VAL A 165 22.15 8.07 -10.72
CA VAL A 165 20.78 8.59 -10.67
C VAL A 165 19.78 7.45 -10.73
N SER A 166 20.11 6.38 -11.48
CA SER A 166 19.30 5.18 -11.64
C SER A 166 20.02 3.96 -11.08
N GLY A 167 19.28 2.90 -10.76
CA GLY A 167 19.85 1.62 -10.32
C GLY A 167 20.03 0.59 -11.45
N ILE A 168 20.18 1.06 -12.69
CA ILE A 168 20.20 0.20 -13.88
C ILE A 168 21.36 -0.82 -13.88
N ASP A 169 22.48 -0.47 -13.28
CA ASP A 169 23.65 -1.34 -13.14
C ASP A 169 23.35 -2.64 -12.39
N THR A 170 22.35 -2.62 -11.50
CA THR A 170 21.93 -3.81 -10.75
C THR A 170 20.92 -4.68 -11.50
N MET A 171 20.43 -4.22 -12.65
CA MET A 171 19.37 -4.86 -13.45
C MET A 171 19.89 -5.52 -14.73
N MET A 172 21.20 -5.66 -14.86
CA MET A 172 21.82 -6.36 -15.99
C MET A 172 21.60 -7.87 -15.87
N VAL A 173 21.18 -8.51 -16.98
CA VAL A 173 20.89 -9.95 -17.04
C VAL A 173 21.77 -10.70 -18.03
N ASP A 174 22.36 -10.01 -19.00
CA ASP A 174 23.30 -10.55 -19.97
C ASP A 174 24.29 -9.45 -20.40
N GLY A 175 25.53 -9.81 -20.69
CA GLY A 175 26.54 -8.82 -21.06
C GLY A 175 27.82 -9.46 -21.59
N ARG A 176 28.66 -8.63 -22.23
CA ARG A 176 29.94 -9.02 -22.74
C ARG A 176 31.02 -9.20 -21.66
N GLN A 177 30.86 -8.55 -20.53
CA GLN A 177 31.81 -8.57 -19.43
C GLN A 177 31.07 -8.67 -18.09
N ALA A 178 31.61 -9.50 -17.20
CA ALA A 178 31.18 -9.54 -15.81
C ALA A 178 32.08 -8.66 -14.94
N ASP A 179 31.55 -8.13 -13.87
CA ASP A 179 32.31 -7.41 -12.84
C ASP A 179 33.12 -8.37 -11.94
N THR A 180 33.85 -7.81 -10.99
CA THR A 180 34.64 -8.61 -10.02
C THR A 180 33.78 -9.49 -9.10
N THR A 181 32.45 -9.29 -9.06
CA THR A 181 31.49 -10.09 -8.30
C THR A 181 30.77 -11.13 -9.14
N GLY A 182 31.07 -11.20 -10.45
CA GLY A 182 30.44 -12.12 -11.42
C GLY A 182 29.07 -11.62 -11.92
N ARG A 183 28.74 -10.33 -11.72
CA ARG A 183 27.56 -9.70 -12.30
C ARG A 183 27.90 -9.11 -13.66
N GLU A 184 26.94 -9.10 -14.55
CA GLU A 184 27.08 -8.46 -15.86
C GLU A 184 27.25 -6.95 -15.70
N LYS A 185 28.25 -6.40 -16.41
CA LYS A 185 28.66 -5.01 -16.28
C LYS A 185 27.81 -4.10 -17.17
N PHE A 186 27.30 -3.02 -16.59
CA PHE A 186 26.75 -1.90 -17.37
C PHE A 186 27.88 -1.10 -18.01
N GLU A 187 28.02 -1.16 -19.32
CA GLU A 187 29.09 -0.49 -20.06
C GLU A 187 28.54 0.14 -21.33
N LEU A 188 28.57 1.48 -21.40
CA LEU A 188 28.21 2.25 -22.58
C LEU A 188 29.41 2.71 -23.36
N THR A 189 30.61 2.72 -22.77
CA THR A 189 31.83 3.23 -23.39
C THR A 189 33.03 2.42 -22.96
N SER A 190 33.87 2.04 -23.91
CA SER A 190 35.16 1.41 -23.64
C SER A 190 36.22 2.06 -24.52
N GLY A 191 37.08 2.91 -23.93
CA GLY A 191 37.95 3.79 -24.67
C GLY A 191 37.18 4.74 -25.58
N ASP A 192 37.47 4.71 -26.87
CA ASP A 192 36.80 5.53 -27.90
C ASP A 192 35.56 4.85 -28.51
N THR A 193 35.24 3.63 -28.10
CA THR A 193 34.15 2.86 -28.68
C THR A 193 32.89 2.99 -27.87
N ASP A 194 31.77 3.32 -28.54
CA ASP A 194 30.44 3.41 -27.98
C ASP A 194 29.72 2.06 -28.08
N PHE A 195 28.96 1.74 -27.03
CA PHE A 195 28.15 0.55 -26.93
C PHE A 195 26.73 0.86 -26.53
N ALA A 196 25.80 -0.07 -26.87
CA ALA A 196 24.40 0.02 -26.49
C ALA A 196 24.06 -1.05 -25.44
N VAL A 197 23.29 -0.66 -24.43
CA VAL A 197 22.65 -1.59 -23.49
C VAL A 197 21.18 -1.67 -23.85
N VAL A 198 20.71 -2.89 -24.16
CA VAL A 198 19.40 -3.13 -24.78
C VAL A 198 18.42 -3.70 -23.77
N GLY A 199 17.16 -3.24 -23.79
CA GLY A 199 16.12 -3.84 -22.97
C GLY A 199 15.81 -5.28 -23.36
N GLY A 200 15.55 -6.15 -22.40
CA GLY A 200 15.35 -7.60 -22.60
C GLY A 200 14.21 -7.93 -23.57
N GLY A 201 13.13 -7.15 -23.57
CA GLY A 201 12.03 -7.30 -24.51
C GLY A 201 12.44 -6.97 -25.96
N ILE A 202 13.27 -5.95 -26.16
CA ILE A 202 13.82 -5.58 -27.48
C ILE A 202 14.81 -6.66 -27.92
N ALA A 203 15.71 -7.09 -27.04
CA ALA A 203 16.69 -8.15 -27.33
C ALA A 203 16.01 -9.44 -27.78
N TYR A 204 14.92 -9.83 -27.10
CA TYR A 204 14.11 -10.99 -27.47
C TYR A 204 13.46 -10.83 -28.85
N ASN A 205 12.84 -9.69 -29.14
CA ASN A 205 12.17 -9.43 -30.43
C ASN A 205 13.17 -9.38 -31.60
N LEU A 206 14.33 -8.79 -31.39
CA LEU A 206 15.40 -8.72 -32.37
C LEU A 206 16.18 -10.05 -32.49
N GLN A 207 15.97 -11.02 -31.59
CA GLN A 207 16.76 -12.24 -31.45
C GLN A 207 18.25 -11.94 -31.30
N LEU A 208 18.55 -10.94 -30.43
CA LEU A 208 19.90 -10.46 -30.20
C LEU A 208 20.77 -11.57 -29.61
N ASN A 209 21.92 -11.78 -30.20
CA ASN A 209 22.94 -12.75 -29.72
C ASN A 209 24.13 -11.98 -29.17
N MET A 210 24.31 -11.96 -27.84
CA MET A 210 25.43 -11.29 -27.18
C MET A 210 26.81 -11.98 -27.49
N GLY A 211 26.79 -13.22 -27.93
CA GLY A 211 28.01 -13.94 -28.38
C GLY A 211 28.49 -13.54 -29.77
N ASP A 212 27.70 -12.78 -30.54
CA ASP A 212 28.09 -12.28 -31.85
C ASP A 212 28.75 -10.90 -31.73
N PHE A 213 30.08 -10.88 -31.62
CA PHE A 213 30.86 -9.66 -31.45
C PHE A 213 30.95 -8.78 -32.69
N PHE A 214 30.57 -9.28 -33.86
CA PHE A 214 30.70 -8.60 -35.14
C PHE A 214 29.36 -7.93 -35.56
N SER A 215 28.25 -8.41 -35.06
CA SER A 215 26.95 -7.85 -35.41
C SER A 215 26.67 -6.57 -34.63
N GLN A 216 26.22 -5.56 -35.36
CA GLN A 216 25.87 -4.24 -34.83
C GLN A 216 24.37 -4.01 -34.96
N LEU A 217 23.83 -3.17 -34.08
CA LEU A 217 22.51 -2.60 -34.22
C LEU A 217 22.57 -1.46 -35.25
N ASP A 218 21.66 -1.48 -36.18
CA ASP A 218 21.51 -0.46 -37.20
C ASP A 218 20.31 0.42 -36.79
N ILE A 219 20.57 1.68 -36.41
CA ILE A 219 19.60 2.58 -35.84
C ILE A 219 19.25 3.66 -36.84
N TYR A 220 17.95 3.84 -37.09
CA TYR A 220 17.39 4.85 -37.97
C TYR A 220 16.57 5.85 -37.14
N ALA A 221 17.10 7.02 -36.92
CA ALA A 221 16.42 8.11 -36.20
C ALA A 221 15.87 9.16 -37.18
N PRO A 222 14.68 9.71 -36.96
CA PRO A 222 14.12 10.73 -37.82
C PRO A 222 14.96 12.04 -37.75
N ARG A 223 15.18 12.67 -38.91
CA ARG A 223 15.83 14.00 -38.99
C ARG A 223 14.81 15.08 -38.64
N LYS A 224 15.25 16.08 -37.90
CA LYS A 224 14.40 17.26 -37.58
C LYS A 224 14.05 18.09 -38.80
N ASP A 225 14.95 18.16 -39.77
CA ASP A 225 14.84 19.01 -40.97
C ASP A 225 14.29 18.26 -42.19
N ALA A 226 13.66 17.11 -42.02
CA ALA A 226 13.06 16.34 -43.12
C ALA A 226 11.90 17.10 -43.75
N GLY A 227 12.20 18.17 -44.49
CA GLY A 227 11.22 19.07 -45.14
C GLY A 227 10.53 18.51 -46.37
N SER A 228 10.84 17.28 -46.85
CA SER A 228 10.24 16.71 -48.02
C SER A 228 10.13 15.21 -47.96
N LEU A 229 8.90 14.70 -48.02
CA LEU A 229 8.57 13.27 -48.15
C LEU A 229 8.98 12.66 -49.52
N ASN A 230 9.62 13.42 -50.38
CA ASN A 230 9.98 12.96 -51.72
C ASN A 230 11.18 12.01 -51.76
N HIS A 231 12.01 12.03 -50.71
CA HIS A 231 13.14 11.10 -50.56
C HIS A 231 13.13 10.50 -49.16
N PRO A 232 12.42 9.39 -48.94
CA PRO A 232 12.32 8.75 -47.60
C PRO A 232 13.68 8.36 -47.01
N GLU A 233 14.66 8.08 -47.85
CA GLU A 233 16.01 7.68 -47.40
C GLU A 233 16.77 8.83 -46.74
N GLU A 234 16.47 10.08 -47.13
CA GLU A 234 17.08 11.29 -46.56
C GLU A 234 16.39 11.76 -45.28
N ALA A 235 15.23 11.16 -44.95
CA ALA A 235 14.43 11.52 -43.78
C ALA A 235 14.97 10.92 -42.46
N PHE A 236 15.95 10.01 -42.56
CA PHE A 236 16.49 9.32 -41.40
C PHE A 236 18.01 9.40 -41.34
N ASN A 237 18.53 9.66 -40.16
CA ASN A 237 19.93 9.47 -39.85
C ASN A 237 20.19 8.01 -39.49
N ARG A 238 21.20 7.40 -40.06
CA ARG A 238 21.60 6.03 -39.83
C ARG A 238 22.90 5.95 -39.07
N ARG A 239 22.95 5.20 -37.99
CA ARG A 239 24.14 4.95 -37.19
C ARG A 239 24.20 3.48 -36.74
N PHE A 240 25.43 2.99 -36.55
CA PHE A 240 25.70 1.64 -36.10
C PHE A 240 26.27 1.67 -34.68
N ILE A 241 25.85 0.74 -33.85
CA ILE A 241 26.37 0.60 -32.50
C ILE A 241 26.35 -0.88 -32.08
N SER A 242 27.41 -1.32 -31.41
CA SER A 242 27.50 -2.70 -30.92
C SER A 242 26.80 -2.83 -29.57
N PRO A 243 26.00 -3.91 -29.32
CA PRO A 243 25.41 -4.14 -28.01
C PRO A 243 26.48 -4.62 -27.02
N SER A 244 26.49 -4.08 -25.79
CA SER A 244 27.38 -4.51 -24.69
C SER A 244 26.67 -5.34 -23.64
N GLY A 245 25.34 -5.18 -23.52
CA GLY A 245 24.57 -5.90 -22.51
C GLY A 245 23.08 -5.78 -22.69
N VAL A 246 22.37 -6.58 -21.88
CA VAL A 246 20.91 -6.61 -21.82
C VAL A 246 20.48 -6.35 -20.38
N PHE A 247 19.54 -5.41 -20.19
CA PHE A 247 18.92 -5.17 -18.89
C PHE A 247 17.49 -5.73 -18.87
N ALA A 248 17.02 -6.15 -17.69
CA ALA A 248 15.63 -6.55 -17.47
C ALA A 248 15.12 -5.97 -16.15
N ILE A 249 14.09 -5.14 -16.25
CA ILE A 249 13.44 -4.47 -15.13
C ILE A 249 11.96 -4.82 -15.09
N GLN A 250 11.26 -4.43 -16.16
CA GLN A 250 9.84 -4.65 -16.38
C GLN A 250 9.55 -4.49 -17.87
N GLN A 251 8.53 -5.22 -18.36
CA GLN A 251 8.18 -5.26 -19.78
C GLN A 251 8.02 -3.86 -20.41
N GLU A 252 7.53 -2.87 -19.67
CA GLU A 252 7.35 -1.51 -20.16
C GLU A 252 8.69 -0.84 -20.53
N PHE A 253 9.73 -1.01 -19.72
CA PHE A 253 11.08 -0.48 -19.99
C PHE A 253 11.84 -1.39 -20.95
N ASP A 254 11.79 -2.69 -20.73
CA ASP A 254 12.52 -3.71 -21.46
C ASP A 254 12.13 -3.76 -22.96
N SER A 255 10.87 -3.44 -23.27
CA SER A 255 10.35 -3.40 -24.63
C SER A 255 10.41 -2.00 -25.26
N LYS A 256 10.92 -1.00 -24.54
CA LYS A 256 10.90 0.39 -25.01
C LYS A 256 12.28 1.00 -25.20
N TYR A 257 13.22 0.76 -24.28
CA TYR A 257 14.45 1.53 -24.21
C TYR A 257 15.69 0.76 -24.68
N ILE A 258 16.55 1.49 -25.42
CA ILE A 258 17.95 1.16 -25.66
C ILE A 258 18.78 2.32 -25.12
N LEU A 259 19.71 2.03 -24.22
CA LEU A 259 20.61 3.01 -23.62
C LEU A 259 21.89 3.12 -24.46
N VAL A 260 22.29 4.34 -24.77
CA VAL A 260 23.50 4.65 -25.53
C VAL A 260 24.24 5.83 -24.85
N PRO A 261 25.52 6.05 -25.12
CA PRO A 261 26.20 7.25 -24.66
C PRO A 261 25.50 8.52 -25.18
N LEU A 262 25.44 9.56 -24.35
CA LEU A 262 24.83 10.84 -24.74
C LEU A 262 25.47 11.45 -26.00
N ARG A 263 26.80 11.28 -26.14
CA ARG A 263 27.53 11.73 -27.33
C ARG A 263 27.06 11.02 -28.61
N PHE A 264 26.79 9.71 -28.54
CA PHE A 264 26.27 8.95 -29.67
C PHE A 264 24.85 9.41 -30.06
N ALA A 265 23.97 9.61 -29.07
CA ALA A 265 22.62 10.09 -29.33
C ALA A 265 22.62 11.49 -29.97
N ARG A 266 23.49 12.39 -29.52
CA ARG A 266 23.68 13.73 -30.08
C ARG A 266 24.18 13.70 -31.53
N ASP A 267 25.18 12.86 -31.79
CA ASP A 267 25.68 12.68 -33.16
C ASP A 267 24.61 12.08 -34.10
N MET A 268 23.84 11.12 -33.58
CA MET A 268 22.75 10.49 -34.33
C MET A 268 21.62 11.48 -34.68
N LEU A 269 21.28 12.39 -33.76
CA LEU A 269 20.17 13.34 -33.92
C LEU A 269 20.62 14.69 -34.52
N GLU A 270 21.92 14.88 -34.79
CA GLU A 270 22.53 16.13 -35.24
C GLU A 270 22.25 17.29 -34.26
N ASP A 271 22.22 16.97 -32.96
CA ASP A 271 21.91 17.91 -31.87
C ASP A 271 23.04 17.95 -30.85
N GLU A 272 24.02 18.83 -31.09
CA GLU A 272 25.24 18.85 -30.28
C GLU A 272 25.02 19.22 -28.81
N ASN A 273 24.03 20.04 -28.50
CA ASN A 273 23.85 20.58 -27.15
C ASN A 273 22.48 20.34 -26.50
N GLU A 274 21.53 19.75 -27.21
CA GLU A 274 20.19 19.54 -26.67
C GLU A 274 20.09 18.32 -25.78
N VAL A 275 19.10 18.37 -24.85
CA VAL A 275 18.66 17.28 -24.03
C VAL A 275 17.14 17.29 -23.93
N THR A 276 16.54 16.13 -23.69
CA THR A 276 15.09 16.02 -23.46
C THR A 276 14.75 16.17 -21.99
N SER A 277 15.70 15.82 -21.10
CA SER A 277 15.50 15.94 -19.66
C SER A 277 16.81 16.11 -18.89
N ILE A 278 16.70 16.75 -17.71
CA ILE A 278 17.70 16.69 -16.65
C ILE A 278 17.15 15.77 -15.58
N GLU A 279 17.92 14.75 -15.23
CA GLU A 279 17.58 13.70 -14.30
C GLU A 279 18.37 13.88 -13.00
N VAL A 280 17.67 13.97 -11.87
CA VAL A 280 18.26 14.29 -10.58
C VAL A 280 18.08 13.10 -9.63
N GLY A 281 19.19 12.60 -9.10
CA GLY A 281 19.23 11.62 -8.03
C GLY A 281 19.36 12.31 -6.68
N LEU A 282 18.70 11.80 -5.67
CA LEU A 282 18.71 12.32 -4.31
C LEU A 282 19.57 11.47 -3.36
N VAL A 283 20.03 12.07 -2.29
CA VAL A 283 20.69 11.33 -1.21
C VAL A 283 19.65 10.48 -0.49
N PRO A 284 19.94 9.21 -0.12
CA PRO A 284 19.03 8.37 0.62
C PRO A 284 18.49 9.04 1.87
N GLY A 285 17.14 9.11 1.99
CA GLY A 285 16.46 9.75 3.12
C GLY A 285 16.19 11.26 2.97
N ALA A 286 16.58 11.88 1.86
CA ALA A 286 16.25 13.28 1.58
C ALA A 286 14.74 13.44 1.30
N ASP A 287 14.18 14.59 1.72
CA ASP A 287 12.79 14.94 1.42
C ASP A 287 12.64 15.38 -0.05
N ALA A 288 12.22 14.44 -0.88
CA ALA A 288 12.02 14.67 -2.32
C ALA A 288 11.00 15.79 -2.60
N GLY A 289 9.97 15.96 -1.75
CA GLY A 289 8.97 17.01 -1.92
C GLY A 289 9.54 18.40 -1.68
N ALA A 290 10.31 18.56 -0.59
CA ALA A 290 10.96 19.85 -0.29
C ALA A 290 12.01 20.22 -1.35
N ILE A 291 12.75 19.23 -1.86
CA ILE A 291 13.74 19.45 -2.92
C ILE A 291 13.04 19.79 -4.25
N GLN A 292 11.96 19.10 -4.59
CA GLN A 292 11.17 19.38 -5.79
C GLN A 292 10.67 20.84 -5.82
N GLU A 293 10.14 21.34 -4.71
CA GLU A 293 9.67 22.73 -4.63
C GLU A 293 10.81 23.75 -4.83
N LYS A 294 11.99 23.48 -4.27
CA LYS A 294 13.17 24.31 -4.52
C LYS A 294 13.59 24.27 -5.99
N LEU A 295 13.56 23.09 -6.60
CA LEU A 295 13.88 22.91 -8.02
C LEU A 295 12.86 23.58 -8.93
N LYS A 296 11.59 23.62 -8.60
CA LYS A 296 10.56 24.38 -9.33
C LYS A 296 10.89 25.89 -9.35
N VAL A 297 11.32 26.43 -8.21
CA VAL A 297 11.71 27.84 -8.11
C VAL A 297 12.97 28.12 -8.95
N ILE A 298 13.96 27.24 -8.93
CA ILE A 298 15.22 27.38 -9.70
C ILE A 298 14.96 27.25 -11.20
N ALA A 299 14.16 26.25 -11.60
CA ALA A 299 13.88 25.95 -13.00
C ALA A 299 12.95 26.99 -13.66
N GLY A 300 12.00 27.55 -12.88
CA GLY A 300 11.01 28.51 -13.39
C GLY A 300 9.92 27.85 -14.24
N ASP A 301 8.99 28.68 -14.75
CA ASP A 301 7.76 28.22 -15.42
C ASP A 301 7.98 27.55 -16.78
N LYS A 302 9.18 27.67 -17.35
CA LYS A 302 9.53 27.02 -18.63
C LYS A 302 9.75 25.52 -18.49
N PHE A 303 10.01 25.05 -17.28
CA PHE A 303 10.33 23.66 -17.01
C PHE A 303 9.29 22.99 -16.12
N LYS A 304 9.00 21.75 -16.42
CA LYS A 304 8.17 20.85 -15.63
C LYS A 304 9.08 20.01 -14.76
N VAL A 305 9.00 20.21 -13.44
CA VAL A 305 9.75 19.44 -12.45
C VAL A 305 8.84 18.37 -11.86
N GLN A 306 9.12 17.11 -12.14
CA GLN A 306 8.29 15.98 -11.73
C GLN A 306 9.04 15.07 -10.77
N SER A 307 8.42 14.80 -9.64
CA SER A 307 8.85 13.72 -8.75
C SER A 307 8.59 12.36 -9.40
N ARG A 308 9.20 11.31 -8.90
CA ARG A 308 9.01 9.93 -9.35
C ARG A 308 7.53 9.52 -9.36
N TYR A 309 6.77 9.96 -8.36
CA TYR A 309 5.31 9.76 -8.30
C TYR A 309 4.57 10.46 -9.46
N GLU A 310 4.98 11.68 -9.81
CA GLU A 310 4.33 12.46 -10.87
C GLU A 310 4.70 11.97 -12.28
N GLN A 311 5.87 11.38 -12.46
CA GLN A 311 6.28 10.75 -13.73
C GLN A 311 5.31 9.62 -14.12
N HIS A 312 4.83 8.85 -13.13
CA HIS A 312 3.89 7.73 -13.31
C HIS A 312 2.56 7.93 -12.57
N ALA A 313 2.08 9.16 -12.50
CA ALA A 313 0.88 9.51 -11.72
C ALA A 313 -0.36 8.67 -12.07
N LEU A 314 -0.50 8.23 -13.34
CA LEU A 314 -1.60 7.39 -13.78
C LEU A 314 -1.54 6.01 -13.11
N ILE A 315 -0.38 5.36 -13.09
CA ILE A 315 -0.19 4.03 -12.49
C ILE A 315 -0.45 4.08 -11.00
N TYR A 316 0.14 5.06 -10.29
CA TYR A 316 -0.10 5.24 -8.85
C TYR A 316 -1.57 5.50 -8.53
N ARG A 317 -2.27 6.27 -9.38
CA ARG A 317 -3.71 6.53 -9.22
C ARG A 317 -4.53 5.26 -9.42
N ILE A 318 -4.21 4.45 -10.44
CA ILE A 318 -4.85 3.16 -10.69
C ILE A 318 -4.63 2.23 -9.50
N MET A 319 -3.40 2.04 -9.06
CA MET A 319 -3.07 1.18 -7.91
C MET A 319 -3.80 1.61 -6.64
N LYS A 320 -3.87 2.91 -6.36
CA LYS A 320 -4.60 3.45 -5.21
C LYS A 320 -6.10 3.19 -5.32
N SER A 321 -6.70 3.37 -6.51
CA SER A 321 -8.13 3.10 -6.73
C SER A 321 -8.45 1.61 -6.62
N GLU A 322 -7.57 0.76 -7.12
CA GLU A 322 -7.67 -0.70 -7.05
C GLU A 322 -7.62 -1.20 -5.60
N LYS A 323 -6.68 -0.69 -4.80
CA LYS A 323 -6.59 -0.97 -3.35
C LYS A 323 -7.90 -0.64 -2.64
N TRP A 324 -8.50 0.52 -2.92
CA TRP A 324 -9.78 0.91 -2.34
C TRP A 324 -10.94 0.02 -2.81
N ALA A 325 -10.97 -0.34 -4.09
CA ALA A 325 -12.00 -1.23 -4.63
C ALA A 325 -11.93 -2.62 -3.96
N VAL A 326 -10.74 -3.19 -3.85
CA VAL A 326 -10.51 -4.48 -3.17
C VAL A 326 -10.92 -4.40 -1.70
N PHE A 327 -10.54 -3.33 -0.99
CA PHE A 327 -10.94 -3.11 0.39
C PHE A 327 -12.47 -3.07 0.55
N LEU A 328 -13.18 -2.34 -0.32
CA LEU A 328 -14.63 -2.23 -0.28
C LEU A 328 -15.32 -3.56 -0.58
N ILE A 329 -14.83 -4.33 -1.56
CA ILE A 329 -15.36 -5.66 -1.88
C ILE A 329 -15.21 -6.59 -0.67
N LEU A 330 -14.04 -6.63 -0.06
CA LEU A 330 -13.78 -7.47 1.11
C LEU A 330 -14.55 -7.02 2.34
N ALA A 331 -14.71 -5.70 2.55
CA ALA A 331 -15.55 -5.14 3.60
C ALA A 331 -17.04 -5.52 3.39
N PHE A 332 -17.51 -5.55 2.15
CA PHE A 332 -18.85 -6.02 1.82
C PHE A 332 -19.03 -7.52 2.09
N ILE A 333 -18.05 -8.34 1.73
CA ILE A 333 -18.04 -9.78 2.07
C ILE A 333 -18.07 -9.97 3.60
N LEU A 334 -17.30 -9.18 4.34
CA LEU A 334 -17.32 -9.19 5.80
C LEU A 334 -18.68 -8.77 6.35
N LEU A 335 -19.32 -7.77 5.75
CA LEU A 335 -20.68 -7.36 6.12
C LEU A 335 -21.67 -8.51 5.94
N ILE A 336 -21.59 -9.27 4.84
CA ILE A 336 -22.41 -10.48 4.63
C ILE A 336 -22.09 -11.54 5.72
N ALA A 337 -20.81 -11.76 6.03
CA ALA A 337 -20.42 -12.70 7.07
C ALA A 337 -20.97 -12.31 8.46
N THR A 338 -21.13 -11.02 8.74
CA THR A 338 -21.70 -10.54 10.02
C THR A 338 -23.21 -10.81 10.18
N PHE A 339 -23.95 -11.16 9.11
CA PHE A 339 -25.32 -11.64 9.27
C PHE A 339 -25.40 -12.91 10.10
N ASN A 340 -24.34 -13.73 10.13
CA ASN A 340 -24.26 -14.88 11.03
C ASN A 340 -24.25 -14.43 12.50
N VAL A 341 -23.65 -13.27 12.82
CA VAL A 341 -23.67 -12.70 14.17
C VAL A 341 -25.10 -12.26 14.54
N VAL A 342 -25.84 -11.67 13.60
CA VAL A 342 -27.26 -11.31 13.81
C VAL A 342 -28.10 -12.56 14.09
N GLY A 343 -27.92 -13.62 13.31
CA GLY A 343 -28.61 -14.90 13.50
C GLY A 343 -28.26 -15.55 14.83
N SER A 344 -27.00 -15.59 15.20
CA SER A 344 -26.49 -16.13 16.46
C SER A 344 -27.09 -15.42 17.68
N LEU A 345 -27.02 -14.06 17.68
CA LEU A 345 -27.59 -13.26 18.77
C LEU A 345 -29.10 -13.41 18.88
N THR A 346 -29.80 -13.48 17.74
CA THR A 346 -31.25 -13.67 17.71
C THR A 346 -31.61 -15.02 18.37
N MET A 347 -30.91 -16.12 18.02
CA MET A 347 -31.12 -17.43 18.59
C MET A 347 -30.81 -17.44 20.09
N LEU A 348 -29.71 -16.80 20.48
CA LEU A 348 -29.30 -16.69 21.87
C LEU A 348 -30.34 -15.93 22.73
N ILE A 349 -30.89 -14.80 22.23
CA ILE A 349 -31.97 -14.06 22.93
C ILE A 349 -33.21 -14.94 23.10
N ILE A 350 -33.58 -15.72 22.09
CA ILE A 350 -34.73 -16.63 22.15
C ILE A 350 -34.52 -17.71 23.23
N GLU A 351 -33.35 -18.29 23.31
CA GLU A 351 -33.05 -19.36 24.22
C GLU A 351 -32.89 -18.91 25.68
N LYS A 352 -32.39 -17.66 25.85
CA LYS A 352 -32.20 -17.03 27.16
C LYS A 352 -33.45 -16.32 27.71
N GLN A 353 -34.66 -16.63 27.19
CA GLN A 353 -35.90 -15.97 27.61
C GLN A 353 -36.17 -16.14 29.11
N LYS A 354 -35.92 -17.36 29.68
CA LYS A 354 -36.10 -17.60 31.11
C LYS A 354 -35.16 -16.74 31.95
N ASP A 355 -33.93 -16.62 31.54
CA ASP A 355 -32.92 -15.78 32.23
C ASP A 355 -33.31 -14.30 32.14
N ILE A 356 -33.85 -13.83 30.98
CA ILE A 356 -34.39 -12.51 30.81
C ILE A 356 -35.56 -12.22 31.75
N ALA A 357 -36.52 -13.16 31.86
CA ALA A 357 -37.66 -13.03 32.78
C ALA A 357 -37.24 -12.94 34.26
N ILE A 358 -36.24 -13.74 34.67
CA ILE A 358 -35.66 -13.66 36.02
C ILE A 358 -35.00 -12.30 36.27
N LEU A 359 -34.20 -11.81 35.33
CA LEU A 359 -33.58 -10.48 35.45
C LEU A 359 -34.64 -9.38 35.57
N PHE A 360 -35.71 -9.49 34.81
CA PHE A 360 -36.85 -8.56 34.87
C PHE A 360 -37.53 -8.57 36.25
N SER A 361 -37.81 -9.77 36.82
CA SER A 361 -38.39 -9.88 38.14
C SER A 361 -37.48 -9.38 39.27
N MET A 362 -36.18 -9.32 39.00
CA MET A 362 -35.16 -8.73 39.88
C MET A 362 -35.04 -7.22 39.73
N GLY A 363 -35.85 -6.57 38.84
CA GLY A 363 -35.84 -5.11 38.61
C GLY A 363 -34.92 -4.63 37.52
N ALA A 364 -34.38 -5.50 36.66
CA ALA A 364 -33.58 -5.08 35.51
C ALA A 364 -34.49 -4.38 34.47
N ASP A 365 -34.05 -3.24 33.98
CA ASP A 365 -34.75 -2.53 32.91
C ASP A 365 -34.40 -3.07 31.53
N THR A 366 -35.19 -2.70 30.52
CA THR A 366 -34.98 -3.09 29.12
C THR A 366 -33.65 -2.63 28.56
N VAL A 367 -33.13 -1.50 29.02
CA VAL A 367 -31.85 -0.92 28.57
C VAL A 367 -30.70 -1.78 29.06
N LEU A 368 -30.78 -2.27 30.30
CA LEU A 368 -29.74 -3.14 30.86
C LEU A 368 -29.69 -4.49 30.10
N ILE A 369 -30.84 -5.11 29.83
CA ILE A 369 -30.91 -6.35 29.08
C ILE A 369 -30.35 -6.18 27.66
N ARG A 370 -30.74 -5.09 27.00
CA ARG A 370 -30.21 -4.74 25.67
C ARG A 370 -28.67 -4.56 25.68
N LYS A 371 -28.12 -3.89 26.70
CA LYS A 371 -26.66 -3.73 26.87
C LYS A 371 -25.95 -5.07 27.07
N ILE A 372 -26.56 -6.04 27.77
CA ILE A 372 -25.97 -7.37 27.95
C ILE A 372 -25.80 -8.09 26.60
N PHE A 373 -26.85 -8.20 25.79
CA PHE A 373 -26.77 -8.87 24.48
C PHE A 373 -25.93 -8.11 23.45
N PHE A 374 -25.96 -6.77 23.48
CA PHE A 374 -25.06 -5.96 22.67
C PHE A 374 -23.60 -6.21 23.03
N SER A 375 -23.27 -6.27 24.34
CA SER A 375 -21.91 -6.58 24.81
C SER A 375 -21.44 -7.97 24.39
N GLU A 376 -22.35 -8.95 24.33
CA GLU A 376 -22.06 -10.30 23.89
C GLU A 376 -21.73 -10.35 22.39
N GLY A 377 -22.54 -9.69 21.55
CA GLY A 377 -22.26 -9.57 20.12
C GLY A 377 -20.98 -8.81 19.83
N LEU A 378 -20.69 -7.78 20.61
CA LEU A 378 -19.45 -7.02 20.53
C LEU A 378 -18.24 -7.91 20.92
N MET A 379 -18.38 -8.76 21.94
CA MET A 379 -17.32 -9.71 22.32
C MET A 379 -17.03 -10.70 21.19
N ILE A 380 -18.06 -11.28 20.56
CA ILE A 380 -17.89 -12.20 19.42
C ILE A 380 -17.10 -11.49 18.31
N THR A 381 -17.49 -10.25 17.98
CA THR A 381 -16.85 -9.46 16.93
C THR A 381 -15.39 -9.10 17.27
N VAL A 382 -15.13 -8.58 18.47
CA VAL A 382 -13.80 -8.15 18.88
C VAL A 382 -12.84 -9.33 18.99
N ILE A 383 -13.27 -10.44 19.59
CA ILE A 383 -12.44 -11.65 19.70
C ILE A 383 -12.17 -12.21 18.30
N GLY A 384 -13.20 -12.32 17.45
CA GLY A 384 -13.05 -12.75 16.06
C GLY A 384 -12.11 -11.85 15.26
N ALA A 385 -12.24 -10.52 15.41
CA ALA A 385 -11.37 -9.55 14.77
C ALA A 385 -9.90 -9.69 15.24
N VAL A 386 -9.65 -9.73 16.53
CA VAL A 386 -8.29 -9.86 17.08
C VAL A 386 -7.64 -11.16 16.63
N LEU A 387 -8.36 -12.27 16.72
CA LEU A 387 -7.87 -13.56 16.24
C LEU A 387 -7.66 -13.55 14.72
N GLY A 388 -8.54 -12.90 13.95
CA GLY A 388 -8.40 -12.72 12.51
C GLY A 388 -7.17 -11.88 12.13
N LEU A 389 -6.92 -10.78 12.82
CA LEU A 389 -5.72 -9.97 12.65
C LEU A 389 -4.44 -10.76 12.95
N LEU A 390 -4.45 -11.55 14.04
CA LEU A 390 -3.30 -12.38 14.42
C LEU A 390 -3.05 -13.49 13.41
N THR A 391 -4.09 -14.21 12.99
CA THR A 391 -3.95 -15.29 11.99
C THR A 391 -3.53 -14.74 10.64
N GLY A 392 -4.09 -13.60 10.20
CA GLY A 392 -3.66 -12.90 9.00
C GLY A 392 -2.20 -12.47 9.06
N ALA A 393 -1.76 -11.90 10.20
CA ALA A 393 -0.36 -11.53 10.42
C ALA A 393 0.57 -12.76 10.36
N VAL A 394 0.21 -13.86 11.00
CA VAL A 394 1.00 -15.11 10.96
C VAL A 394 1.13 -15.62 9.53
N ILE A 395 0.04 -15.66 8.75
CA ILE A 395 0.07 -16.10 7.34
C ILE A 395 1.00 -15.18 6.53
N CYS A 396 0.91 -13.86 6.71
CA CYS A 396 1.78 -12.89 6.03
C CYS A 396 3.25 -13.07 6.41
N LEU A 397 3.57 -13.28 7.69
CA LEU A 397 4.93 -13.53 8.16
C LEU A 397 5.50 -14.84 7.62
N VAL A 398 4.69 -15.90 7.59
CA VAL A 398 5.10 -17.20 7.02
C VAL A 398 5.40 -17.04 5.52
N GLN A 399 4.54 -16.33 4.77
CA GLN A 399 4.79 -16.06 3.36
C GLN A 399 6.06 -15.23 3.15
N GLN A 400 6.25 -14.17 3.95
CA GLN A 400 7.42 -13.29 3.85
C GLN A 400 8.74 -14.01 4.16
N HIS A 401 8.73 -14.97 5.11
CA HIS A 401 9.93 -15.67 5.51
C HIS A 401 10.23 -16.91 4.66
N PHE A 402 9.21 -17.66 4.28
CA PHE A 402 9.38 -18.95 3.59
C PHE A 402 9.09 -18.88 2.08
N GLY A 403 8.44 -17.82 1.59
CA GLY A 403 8.12 -17.68 0.16
C GLY A 403 7.32 -18.86 -0.40
N LEU A 404 6.32 -19.37 0.35
CA LEU A 404 5.59 -20.58 -0.01
C LEU A 404 4.86 -20.47 -1.35
N ILE A 405 4.31 -19.29 -1.62
CA ILE A 405 3.62 -18.98 -2.88
C ILE A 405 4.64 -18.29 -3.77
N ARG A 406 5.02 -18.96 -4.85
CA ARG A 406 5.96 -18.45 -5.86
C ARG A 406 5.20 -17.91 -7.06
N LEU A 407 5.70 -16.82 -7.63
CA LEU A 407 5.32 -16.34 -8.96
C LEU A 407 5.92 -17.33 -9.95
N GLY A 408 5.07 -18.02 -10.72
CA GLY A 408 5.45 -19.16 -11.54
C GLY A 408 6.70 -18.98 -12.41
N ASN A 409 7.23 -20.11 -12.89
CA ASN A 409 8.51 -20.32 -13.56
C ASN A 409 8.67 -19.66 -14.95
N SER A 410 7.93 -18.60 -15.27
CA SER A 410 8.12 -17.84 -16.51
C SER A 410 9.23 -16.81 -16.25
N GLY A 411 10.41 -17.03 -16.81
CA GLY A 411 11.65 -16.26 -16.64
C GLY A 411 11.60 -14.75 -16.93
N SER A 412 10.45 -14.13 -16.73
CA SER A 412 10.19 -12.69 -16.92
C SER A 412 10.09 -11.89 -15.60
N PHE A 413 10.17 -12.56 -14.43
CA PHE A 413 10.10 -11.84 -13.16
C PHE A 413 11.38 -12.03 -12.34
N VAL A 414 11.96 -10.91 -11.92
CA VAL A 414 13.18 -10.86 -11.06
C VAL A 414 12.93 -11.41 -9.65
N ILE A 415 11.70 -11.75 -9.29
CA ILE A 415 11.30 -12.16 -7.94
C ILE A 415 10.66 -13.53 -7.94
N ASP A 416 11.22 -14.44 -7.13
CA ASP A 416 10.79 -15.83 -7.01
C ASP A 416 9.50 -16.00 -6.18
N ALA A 417 9.28 -15.16 -5.16
CA ALA A 417 8.18 -15.29 -4.20
C ALA A 417 7.20 -14.11 -4.29
N TYR A 418 5.91 -14.42 -4.04
CA TYR A 418 4.86 -13.40 -4.00
C TYR A 418 5.15 -12.38 -2.89
N PRO A 419 5.28 -11.08 -3.22
CA PRO A 419 5.67 -10.06 -2.25
C PRO A 419 4.54 -9.78 -1.26
N VAL A 420 4.88 -9.66 0.02
CA VAL A 420 3.94 -9.31 1.09
C VAL A 420 4.54 -8.21 1.95
N THR A 421 3.82 -7.10 2.11
CA THR A 421 4.26 -5.97 2.95
C THR A 421 3.16 -5.58 3.92
N MET A 422 3.43 -5.71 5.21
CA MET A 422 2.48 -5.37 6.27
C MET A 422 2.63 -3.90 6.67
N LYS A 423 1.53 -3.11 6.52
CA LYS A 423 1.47 -1.70 6.97
C LYS A 423 0.60 -1.62 8.23
N ALA A 424 1.11 -1.08 9.33
CA ALA A 424 0.37 -0.95 10.60
C ALA A 424 -0.95 -0.18 10.46
N ALA A 425 -1.01 0.80 9.56
CA ALA A 425 -2.23 1.54 9.26
C ALA A 425 -3.37 0.65 8.76
N ASP A 426 -3.08 -0.37 7.93
CA ASP A 426 -4.10 -1.26 7.39
C ASP A 426 -4.72 -2.13 8.50
N TYR A 427 -3.94 -2.55 9.50
CA TYR A 427 -4.45 -3.26 10.67
C TYR A 427 -5.45 -2.41 11.45
N LEU A 428 -5.16 -1.12 11.62
CA LEU A 428 -6.06 -0.19 12.28
C LEU A 428 -7.34 0.03 11.45
N TYR A 429 -7.22 0.27 10.15
CA TYR A 429 -8.39 0.42 9.26
C TYR A 429 -9.29 -0.81 9.27
N VAL A 430 -8.70 -2.01 9.16
CA VAL A 430 -9.44 -3.26 9.21
C VAL A 430 -10.13 -3.45 10.55
N PHE A 431 -9.42 -3.23 11.67
CA PHE A 431 -10.00 -3.35 13.01
C PHE A 431 -11.19 -2.39 13.20
N VAL A 432 -11.05 -1.12 12.82
CA VAL A 432 -12.13 -0.12 12.92
C VAL A 432 -13.32 -0.53 12.04
N THR A 433 -13.08 -0.98 10.83
CA THR A 433 -14.15 -1.43 9.91
C THR A 433 -14.91 -2.62 10.48
N VAL A 434 -14.20 -3.65 10.95
CA VAL A 434 -14.81 -4.84 11.57
C VAL A 434 -15.58 -4.47 12.82
N PHE A 435 -15.03 -3.60 13.65
CA PHE A 435 -15.68 -3.11 14.87
C PHE A 435 -16.97 -2.36 14.56
N LEU A 436 -16.98 -1.47 13.56
CA LEU A 436 -18.17 -0.72 13.16
C LEU A 436 -19.26 -1.63 12.60
N ILE A 437 -18.90 -2.52 11.66
CA ILE A 437 -19.83 -3.48 11.05
C ILE A 437 -20.40 -4.42 12.12
N GLY A 438 -19.57 -4.96 12.98
CA GLY A 438 -19.98 -5.88 14.04
C GLY A 438 -20.80 -5.19 15.13
N SER A 439 -20.48 -3.95 15.48
CA SER A 439 -21.31 -3.15 16.41
C SER A 439 -22.70 -2.91 15.86
N PHE A 440 -22.82 -2.59 14.56
CA PHE A 440 -24.11 -2.45 13.90
C PHE A 440 -24.89 -3.76 13.86
N ALA A 441 -24.21 -4.86 13.52
CA ALA A 441 -24.82 -6.20 13.49
C ALA A 441 -25.29 -6.67 14.88
N ALA A 442 -24.57 -6.33 15.95
CA ALA A 442 -24.97 -6.64 17.32
C ALA A 442 -26.11 -5.76 17.84
N TRP A 443 -26.12 -4.48 17.44
CA TRP A 443 -27.12 -3.51 17.90
C TRP A 443 -28.52 -3.84 17.41
N TYR A 444 -28.68 -4.29 16.16
CA TYR A 444 -29.99 -4.52 15.54
C TYR A 444 -30.82 -5.62 16.28
N PRO A 445 -30.33 -6.85 16.52
CA PRO A 445 -31.08 -7.85 17.24
C PRO A 445 -31.26 -7.51 18.72
N ALA A 446 -30.23 -6.92 19.37
CA ALA A 446 -30.32 -6.48 20.76
C ALA A 446 -31.44 -5.46 20.98
N LYS A 447 -31.68 -4.54 20.04
CA LYS A 447 -32.76 -3.56 20.12
C LYS A 447 -34.12 -4.20 19.79
N LYS A 448 -34.29 -4.77 18.59
CA LYS A 448 -35.61 -5.21 18.10
C LYS A 448 -36.16 -6.43 18.81
N MET A 449 -35.31 -7.43 19.11
CA MET A 449 -35.80 -8.68 19.70
C MET A 449 -36.13 -8.54 21.18
N VAL A 450 -35.36 -7.73 21.94
CA VAL A 450 -35.64 -7.44 23.33
C VAL A 450 -36.96 -6.66 23.48
N GLU A 451 -37.14 -5.59 22.68
CA GLU A 451 -38.38 -4.77 22.71
C GLU A 451 -39.63 -5.56 22.32
N ARG A 452 -39.54 -6.39 21.26
CA ARG A 452 -40.70 -7.20 20.79
C ARG A 452 -41.18 -8.20 21.82
N LYS A 453 -40.26 -8.77 22.60
CA LYS A 453 -40.60 -9.78 23.61
C LYS A 453 -41.25 -9.17 24.85
N ILE A 454 -40.74 -8.06 25.33
CA ILE A 454 -41.27 -7.38 26.48
C ILE A 454 -42.71 -6.94 26.21
N ASN A 455 -43.02 -6.45 25.01
CA ASN A 455 -44.39 -6.07 24.62
C ASN A 455 -45.33 -7.29 24.55
N LEU A 456 -44.85 -8.48 24.18
CA LEU A 456 -45.66 -9.70 24.14
C LEU A 456 -45.94 -10.28 25.54
N ASP A 457 -45.00 -10.16 26.46
CA ASP A 457 -45.19 -10.61 27.83
C ASP A 457 -46.06 -9.66 28.66
N ALA A 458 -45.99 -8.34 28.35
CA ALA A 458 -46.93 -7.35 28.96
C ALA A 458 -48.38 -7.58 28.55
N VAL A 459 -48.65 -7.95 27.31
CA VAL A 459 -50.01 -8.29 26.82
C VAL A 459 -50.56 -9.58 27.43
N ARG A 460 -49.68 -10.55 27.81
CA ARG A 460 -50.10 -11.79 28.44
C ARG A 460 -50.40 -11.71 29.94
N VAL A 461 -50.00 -10.63 30.59
CA VAL A 461 -50.31 -10.37 32.02
C VAL A 461 -51.67 -9.70 32.21
N ASP A 462 -52.22 -9.09 31.12
CA ASP A 462 -53.50 -8.42 31.08
C ASP A 462 -54.66 -9.34 30.63
N GLU A 463 -54.42 -10.64 30.30
CA GLU A 463 -55.36 -11.74 30.10
C GLU A 463 -55.35 -12.69 31.31
#